data_432a833645c943d5c20b2b7a36b58141
#
_entry.id   432a833645c943d5c20b2b7a36b58141
#
_cell.length_a   1.000
_cell.length_b   1.000
_cell.length_c   1.000
_cell.angle_alpha   90.00
_cell.angle_beta   90.00
_cell.angle_gamma   90.00
#
_symmetry.space_group_name_H-M   'P 1'
#
loop_
_entity.id
_entity.type
_entity.pdbx_description
1 polymer ?
#
loop_
_entity_poly.entity_id
_entity_poly.type
_entity_poly.pdbx_seq_one_letter_code
_entity_poly.pdbx_strand_id
1 'polypeptide(L)'
;MGNIRILADKEAIEAEMPWAERMTERTLFERVRTTSAARGAHPAVSFQIKSGPKDMAETLNWADLEGKSAQAANMFRRLGVHEGDAVAYLLPNCNEAVITLIGGATAGIVNPINPTLNAEQIASILRETGAKVVVTLAPFPKSDVAELAAQAVARAPNVETVLEVDLKRYLTPPTSWIVPLIRPKRKTLHRAQMLDFNEELAREATLLGFEETDPERACAFFHTGGTTGMPKIVQHRADGMLYQGWAAEQFVVGTDDVLLCPLPMFHVFAAYPVLMACIQTGAHLVMPTPAGYRGDGVFDNFWKLVERWNVTFMVTVPTAVGALMQRPVDADVSSLKFAFCGSAPLPVELFKRFEDSTGVKVLEGYGVTEATCVVSGNPPEGDRRIGSVGLPMPYTDIRIFQCDDTGAVTGECATGEVGEICVSNPGVWLGTTYTEPAKNADLFANGTHLRTGDLGRKDEDGYTWITGRAKDLIIRGGHNIDPATIEEAMAAHPDVIMVGAIGQPDAHAGELPCAYVEVIEGSEVTVEALQSFAVETIPERAAVPKYMEIIAELPKTAVGKIFKPDLRKMAITRVYDASLAEAGIPARVAEVYEDKSRGLVAALIRDGDCDDAAVAACLGVMARPWEWKA
;
A
#
# COMPACT_ATOMS: atom_id res chain seq x y z
N MET A 1 12.53 20.45 -12.21
CA MET A 1 13.43 19.76 -11.23
C MET A 1 13.05 20.29 -9.87
N GLY A 2 12.97 19.43 -8.87
CA GLY A 2 12.49 19.78 -7.54
C GLY A 2 13.26 20.92 -6.89
N ASN A 3 12.54 21.74 -6.16
CA ASN A 3 13.08 22.95 -5.52
C ASN A 3 13.67 22.67 -4.12
N ILE A 4 13.53 21.43 -3.61
CA ILE A 4 13.87 21.08 -2.24
C ILE A 4 15.16 20.29 -2.21
N ARG A 5 16.20 20.83 -1.54
CA ARG A 5 17.51 20.20 -1.34
C ARG A 5 17.83 20.03 0.12
N ILE A 6 17.39 20.99 0.95
CA ILE A 6 17.61 21.05 2.40
C ILE A 6 16.32 21.52 3.08
N LEU A 7 16.25 21.40 4.39
CA LEU A 7 15.08 21.81 5.18
C LEU A 7 14.72 23.30 4.97
N ALA A 8 15.72 24.18 4.84
CA ALA A 8 15.50 25.60 4.62
C ALA A 8 14.76 25.93 3.31
N ASP A 9 14.90 25.10 2.26
CA ASP A 9 14.16 25.30 1.01
C ASP A 9 12.65 25.06 1.22
N LYS A 10 12.31 24.03 2.01
CA LYS A 10 10.93 23.77 2.44
C LYS A 10 10.35 24.96 3.21
N GLU A 11 11.10 25.45 4.21
CA GLU A 11 10.69 26.58 5.04
C GLU A 11 10.50 27.86 4.20
N ALA A 12 11.35 28.09 3.21
CA ALA A 12 11.23 29.22 2.28
C ALA A 12 9.92 29.12 1.46
N ILE A 13 9.58 27.92 0.94
CA ILE A 13 8.33 27.69 0.22
C ILE A 13 7.11 27.99 1.11
N GLU A 14 7.14 27.55 2.36
CA GLU A 14 6.05 27.77 3.32
C GLU A 14 5.90 29.25 3.73
N ALA A 15 7.03 29.95 3.83
CA ALA A 15 7.05 31.36 4.17
C ALA A 15 6.51 32.27 3.04
N GLU A 16 6.48 31.82 1.79
CA GLU A 16 5.94 32.59 0.68
C GLU A 16 4.44 32.86 0.84
N MET A 17 3.65 31.85 1.22
CA MET A 17 2.21 31.95 1.45
C MET A 17 1.66 30.72 2.19
N PRO A 18 0.51 30.83 2.91
CA PRO A 18 -0.18 29.68 3.51
C PRO A 18 -0.67 28.70 2.43
N TRP A 19 -0.79 27.41 2.80
CA TRP A 19 -1.34 26.39 1.90
C TRP A 19 -2.72 26.76 1.34
N ALA A 20 -3.62 27.29 2.16
CA ALA A 20 -4.98 27.66 1.76
C ALA A 20 -5.04 28.74 0.65
N GLU A 21 -3.96 29.50 0.45
CA GLU A 21 -3.84 30.50 -0.62
C GLU A 21 -3.08 29.96 -1.84
N ARG A 22 -2.36 28.83 -1.69
CA ARG A 22 -1.49 28.26 -2.73
C ARG A 22 -2.27 27.50 -3.79
N MET A 23 -3.29 26.74 -3.39
CA MET A 23 -4.14 25.98 -4.32
C MET A 23 -5.35 26.82 -4.71
N THR A 24 -5.48 27.07 -6.02
CA THR A 24 -6.60 27.82 -6.60
C THR A 24 -7.78 26.90 -6.93
N GLU A 25 -7.48 25.66 -7.34
CA GLU A 25 -8.50 24.65 -7.56
C GLU A 25 -8.94 24.04 -6.22
N ARG A 26 -10.24 23.90 -6.06
CA ARG A 26 -10.86 23.40 -4.83
C ARG A 26 -11.33 21.95 -4.96
N THR A 27 -11.46 21.44 -6.18
CA THR A 27 -11.89 20.07 -6.44
C THR A 27 -10.92 19.33 -7.36
N LEU A 28 -10.95 17.99 -7.30
CA LEU A 28 -10.14 17.16 -8.16
C LEU A 28 -10.48 17.39 -9.65
N PHE A 29 -11.76 17.54 -9.97
CA PHE A 29 -12.18 17.72 -11.35
C PHE A 29 -11.75 19.09 -11.91
N GLU A 30 -11.78 20.15 -11.10
CA GLU A 30 -11.22 21.46 -11.49
C GLU A 30 -9.75 21.34 -11.88
N ARG A 31 -8.93 20.62 -11.10
CA ARG A 31 -7.52 20.40 -11.40
C ARG A 31 -7.34 19.61 -12.70
N VAL A 32 -8.11 18.53 -12.91
CA VAL A 32 -8.07 17.75 -14.16
C VAL A 32 -8.40 18.65 -15.36
N ARG A 33 -9.42 19.49 -15.25
CA ARG A 33 -9.83 20.44 -16.29
C ARG A 33 -8.74 21.47 -16.60
N THR A 34 -8.09 22.03 -15.56
CA THR A 34 -6.96 22.97 -15.73
C THR A 34 -5.81 22.30 -16.48
N THR A 35 -5.47 21.07 -16.11
CA THR A 35 -4.41 20.30 -16.79
C THR A 35 -4.78 19.95 -18.23
N SER A 36 -6.01 19.52 -18.45
CA SER A 36 -6.54 19.24 -19.79
C SER A 36 -6.51 20.49 -20.69
N ALA A 37 -6.89 21.64 -20.16
CA ALA A 37 -6.82 22.91 -20.93
C ALA A 37 -5.38 23.25 -21.34
N ALA A 38 -4.40 22.95 -20.51
CA ALA A 38 -2.99 23.22 -20.79
C ALA A 38 -2.33 22.14 -21.67
N ARG A 39 -2.73 20.87 -21.54
CA ARG A 39 -2.05 19.69 -22.09
C ARG A 39 -2.96 18.73 -22.85
N GLY A 40 -4.14 19.15 -23.29
CA GLY A 40 -5.21 18.28 -23.80
C GLY A 40 -4.80 17.17 -24.76
N ALA A 41 -3.91 17.46 -25.70
CA ALA A 41 -3.43 16.50 -26.69
C ALA A 41 -2.29 15.58 -26.22
N HIS A 42 -1.68 15.85 -25.04
CA HIS A 42 -0.58 15.03 -24.51
C HIS A 42 -1.11 13.75 -23.85
N PRO A 43 -0.34 12.65 -23.87
CA PRO A 43 -0.70 11.44 -23.14
C PRO A 43 -0.91 11.71 -21.64
N ALA A 44 -2.02 11.24 -21.10
CA ALA A 44 -2.35 11.30 -19.69
C ALA A 44 -2.13 9.95 -19.01
N VAL A 45 -2.80 8.90 -19.52
CA VAL A 45 -2.75 7.56 -18.96
C VAL A 45 -2.65 6.53 -20.08
N SER A 46 -1.71 5.61 -19.96
CA SER A 46 -1.59 4.43 -20.83
C SER A 46 -1.73 3.15 -20.02
N PHE A 47 -2.52 2.25 -20.53
CA PHE A 47 -2.67 0.91 -19.95
C PHE A 47 -2.41 -0.17 -21.00
N GLN A 48 -1.63 -1.18 -20.64
CA GLN A 48 -1.43 -2.40 -21.44
C GLN A 48 -1.76 -3.65 -20.63
N ILE A 49 -2.53 -4.56 -21.24
CA ILE A 49 -3.01 -5.77 -20.54
C ILE A 49 -1.94 -6.86 -20.38
N LYS A 50 -0.89 -6.82 -21.18
CA LYS A 50 0.25 -7.74 -21.16
C LYS A 50 1.54 -6.96 -20.95
N SER A 51 2.59 -7.63 -20.48
CA SER A 51 3.88 -6.99 -20.14
C SER A 51 4.86 -6.84 -21.31
N GLY A 52 4.57 -7.38 -22.48
CA GLY A 52 5.52 -7.33 -23.60
C GLY A 52 5.72 -5.91 -24.14
N PRO A 53 6.95 -5.56 -24.54
CA PRO A 53 7.27 -4.19 -25.01
C PRO A 53 6.62 -3.82 -26.35
N LYS A 54 6.02 -4.79 -27.06
CA LYS A 54 5.28 -4.59 -28.32
C LYS A 54 3.79 -4.86 -28.19
N ASP A 55 3.32 -5.20 -26.99
CA ASP A 55 1.90 -5.48 -26.76
C ASP A 55 1.06 -4.21 -26.92
N MET A 56 -0.22 -4.41 -27.28
CA MET A 56 -1.16 -3.31 -27.43
C MET A 56 -1.32 -2.55 -26.11
N ALA A 57 -1.33 -1.24 -26.20
CA ALA A 57 -1.68 -0.34 -25.12
C ALA A 57 -2.78 0.62 -25.58
N GLU A 58 -3.66 1.01 -24.69
CA GLU A 58 -4.61 2.09 -24.89
C GLU A 58 -4.14 3.31 -24.12
N THR A 59 -3.95 4.42 -24.83
CA THR A 59 -3.57 5.71 -24.26
C THR A 59 -4.73 6.66 -24.33
N LEU A 60 -5.06 7.26 -23.20
CA LEU A 60 -5.93 8.42 -23.09
C LEU A 60 -5.05 9.67 -23.04
N ASN A 61 -5.37 10.67 -23.84
CA ASN A 61 -4.80 12.00 -23.66
C ASN A 61 -5.53 12.75 -22.53
N TRP A 62 -5.06 13.95 -22.16
CA TRP A 62 -5.66 14.71 -21.07
C TRP A 62 -7.10 15.13 -21.37
N ALA A 63 -7.44 15.47 -22.63
CA ALA A 63 -8.81 15.78 -23.02
C ALA A 63 -9.73 14.56 -22.97
N ASP A 64 -9.22 13.37 -23.36
CA ASP A 64 -9.95 12.11 -23.24
C ASP A 64 -10.22 11.77 -21.76
N LEU A 65 -9.21 11.94 -20.89
CA LEU A 65 -9.34 11.65 -19.47
C LEU A 65 -10.35 12.59 -18.80
N GLU A 66 -10.30 13.90 -19.08
CA GLU A 66 -11.29 14.86 -18.61
C GLU A 66 -12.71 14.44 -19.05
N GLY A 67 -12.90 14.25 -20.38
CA GLY A 67 -14.21 13.91 -20.92
C GLY A 67 -14.77 12.60 -20.35
N LYS A 68 -13.94 11.55 -20.24
CA LYS A 68 -14.36 10.27 -19.65
C LYS A 68 -14.63 10.36 -18.15
N SER A 69 -13.89 11.18 -17.43
CA SER A 69 -14.14 11.44 -16.01
C SER A 69 -15.45 12.22 -15.79
N ALA A 70 -15.75 13.19 -16.65
CA ALA A 70 -17.03 13.87 -16.64
C ALA A 70 -18.20 12.90 -16.96
N GLN A 71 -18.03 12.05 -17.97
CA GLN A 71 -19.00 11.01 -18.30
C GLN A 71 -19.25 10.08 -17.11
N ALA A 72 -18.19 9.62 -16.42
CA ALA A 72 -18.32 8.77 -15.24
C ALA A 72 -19.07 9.48 -14.10
N ALA A 73 -18.74 10.73 -13.83
CA ALA A 73 -19.42 11.53 -12.82
C ALA A 73 -20.91 11.71 -13.12
N ASN A 74 -21.25 12.04 -14.37
CA ASN A 74 -22.64 12.16 -14.85
C ASN A 74 -23.39 10.82 -14.72
N MET A 75 -22.75 9.73 -15.12
CA MET A 75 -23.29 8.36 -15.00
C MET A 75 -23.61 8.03 -13.53
N PHE A 76 -22.69 8.27 -12.61
CA PHE A 76 -22.92 8.01 -11.19
C PHE A 76 -24.05 8.87 -10.63
N ARG A 77 -24.13 10.15 -10.99
CA ARG A 77 -25.27 11.03 -10.63
C ARG A 77 -26.59 10.51 -11.16
N ARG A 78 -26.66 10.08 -12.42
CA ARG A 78 -27.86 9.45 -13.01
C ARG A 78 -28.27 8.17 -12.30
N LEU A 79 -27.27 7.40 -11.81
CA LEU A 79 -27.51 6.18 -11.02
C LEU A 79 -27.84 6.46 -9.54
N GLY A 80 -28.11 7.72 -9.17
CA GLY A 80 -28.58 8.10 -7.85
C GLY A 80 -27.47 8.35 -6.81
N VAL A 81 -26.22 8.49 -7.23
CA VAL A 81 -25.12 8.89 -6.35
C VAL A 81 -25.18 10.40 -6.11
N HIS A 82 -25.17 10.82 -4.86
CA HIS A 82 -25.06 12.21 -4.42
C HIS A 82 -23.74 12.45 -3.70
N GLU A 83 -23.46 13.67 -3.26
CA GLU A 83 -22.18 14.08 -2.67
C GLU A 83 -21.75 13.26 -1.44
N GLY A 84 -22.70 12.79 -0.64
CA GLY A 84 -22.44 11.94 0.53
C GLY A 84 -22.47 10.44 0.26
N ASP A 85 -22.73 10.00 -0.98
CA ASP A 85 -22.86 8.59 -1.32
C ASP A 85 -21.54 8.03 -1.88
N ALA A 86 -21.24 6.76 -1.57
CA ALA A 86 -20.03 6.14 -2.05
C ALA A 86 -20.22 5.36 -3.36
N VAL A 87 -19.21 5.48 -4.23
CA VAL A 87 -18.98 4.65 -5.41
C VAL A 87 -17.76 3.78 -5.12
N ALA A 88 -17.99 2.49 -4.87
CA ALA A 88 -16.90 1.56 -4.68
C ALA A 88 -16.39 1.00 -6.00
N TYR A 89 -15.09 0.69 -6.08
CA TYR A 89 -14.59 -0.12 -7.18
C TYR A 89 -13.67 -1.25 -6.71
N LEU A 90 -13.86 -2.42 -7.32
CA LEU A 90 -13.01 -3.60 -7.20
C LEU A 90 -12.39 -3.87 -8.57
N LEU A 91 -11.46 -3.03 -8.97
CA LEU A 91 -10.78 -3.12 -10.26
C LEU A 91 -9.28 -3.34 -10.07
N PRO A 92 -8.65 -4.15 -10.91
CA PRO A 92 -7.20 -4.11 -11.10
C PRO A 92 -6.81 -2.82 -11.82
N ASN A 93 -5.52 -2.63 -12.09
CA ASN A 93 -5.07 -1.51 -12.92
C ASN A 93 -5.69 -1.59 -14.32
N CYS A 94 -6.35 -0.54 -14.74
CA CYS A 94 -6.89 -0.29 -16.07
C CYS A 94 -7.32 1.18 -16.19
N ASN A 95 -7.58 1.65 -17.40
CA ASN A 95 -8.03 3.04 -17.61
C ASN A 95 -9.35 3.33 -16.86
N GLU A 96 -10.25 2.36 -16.77
CA GLU A 96 -11.53 2.50 -16.07
C GLU A 96 -11.35 2.69 -14.56
N ALA A 97 -10.28 2.15 -13.96
CA ALA A 97 -9.99 2.38 -12.55
C ALA A 97 -9.65 3.87 -12.30
N VAL A 98 -8.84 4.48 -13.15
CA VAL A 98 -8.51 5.91 -13.09
C VAL A 98 -9.74 6.78 -13.36
N ILE A 99 -10.52 6.46 -14.39
CA ILE A 99 -11.77 7.16 -14.73
C ILE A 99 -12.77 7.08 -13.55
N THR A 100 -12.90 5.91 -12.93
CA THR A 100 -13.79 5.70 -11.78
C THR A 100 -13.30 6.46 -10.55
N LEU A 101 -11.97 6.52 -10.32
CA LEU A 101 -11.41 7.26 -9.19
C LEU A 101 -11.75 8.74 -9.32
N ILE A 102 -11.49 9.35 -10.48
CA ILE A 102 -11.76 10.77 -10.71
C ILE A 102 -13.27 11.04 -10.73
N GLY A 103 -14.03 10.31 -11.55
CA GLY A 103 -15.48 10.52 -11.70
C GLY A 103 -16.26 10.22 -10.43
N GLY A 104 -15.85 9.21 -9.66
CA GLY A 104 -16.45 8.85 -8.37
C GLY A 104 -16.21 9.90 -7.30
N ALA A 105 -14.97 10.44 -7.21
CA ALA A 105 -14.63 11.54 -6.30
C ALA A 105 -15.40 12.84 -6.66
N THR A 106 -15.66 13.06 -7.95
CA THR A 106 -16.43 14.21 -8.45
C THR A 106 -17.93 14.08 -8.14
N ALA A 107 -18.51 12.90 -8.40
CA ALA A 107 -19.93 12.68 -8.20
C ALA A 107 -20.31 12.49 -6.72
N GLY A 108 -19.47 11.89 -5.93
CA GLY A 108 -19.72 11.50 -4.55
C GLY A 108 -18.40 11.19 -3.84
N ILE A 109 -18.32 10.02 -3.20
CA ILE A 109 -17.14 9.57 -2.48
C ILE A 109 -16.62 8.30 -3.18
N VAL A 110 -15.44 8.35 -3.80
CA VAL A 110 -14.86 7.15 -4.39
C VAL A 110 -14.29 6.22 -3.30
N ASN A 111 -14.55 4.93 -3.41
CA ASN A 111 -14.02 3.93 -2.48
C ASN A 111 -13.27 2.81 -3.22
N PRO A 112 -11.96 2.98 -3.45
CA PRO A 112 -11.11 1.92 -3.98
C PRO A 112 -11.01 0.75 -3.00
N ILE A 113 -11.34 -0.45 -3.44
CA ILE A 113 -11.26 -1.66 -2.61
C ILE A 113 -10.27 -2.64 -3.22
N ASN A 114 -9.38 -3.17 -2.38
CA ASN A 114 -8.45 -4.20 -2.77
C ASN A 114 -9.18 -5.47 -3.22
N PRO A 115 -9.09 -5.88 -4.49
CA PRO A 115 -9.81 -7.04 -5.01
C PRO A 115 -9.25 -8.40 -4.51
N THR A 116 -8.17 -8.40 -3.73
CA THR A 116 -7.63 -9.62 -3.12
C THR A 116 -8.18 -9.89 -1.71
N LEU A 117 -9.01 -9.00 -1.17
CA LEU A 117 -9.74 -9.23 0.09
C LEU A 117 -10.79 -10.33 -0.09
N ASN A 118 -11.12 -11.02 1.01
CA ASN A 118 -12.21 -11.97 0.97
C ASN A 118 -13.59 -11.28 0.88
N ALA A 119 -14.62 -12.03 0.48
CA ALA A 119 -15.96 -11.49 0.23
C ALA A 119 -16.59 -10.83 1.48
N GLU A 120 -16.27 -11.29 2.70
CA GLU A 120 -16.83 -10.68 3.93
C GLU A 120 -16.14 -9.34 4.26
N GLN A 121 -14.83 -9.25 4.07
CA GLN A 121 -14.10 -7.99 4.22
C GLN A 121 -14.59 -6.94 3.22
N ILE A 122 -14.76 -7.33 1.95
CA ILE A 122 -15.32 -6.44 0.92
C ILE A 122 -16.74 -6.02 1.30
N ALA A 123 -17.60 -6.97 1.70
CA ALA A 123 -18.97 -6.66 2.11
C ALA A 123 -19.04 -5.72 3.31
N SER A 124 -18.14 -5.88 4.28
CA SER A 124 -18.05 -4.99 5.42
C SER A 124 -17.69 -3.56 5.01
N ILE A 125 -16.72 -3.39 4.11
CA ILE A 125 -16.36 -2.08 3.54
C ILE A 125 -17.57 -1.47 2.82
N LEU A 126 -18.26 -2.23 1.96
CA LEU A 126 -19.44 -1.75 1.23
C LEU A 126 -20.58 -1.29 2.16
N ARG A 127 -20.79 -2.01 3.27
CA ARG A 127 -21.80 -1.64 4.29
C ARG A 127 -21.38 -0.39 5.07
N GLU A 128 -20.12 -0.33 5.53
CA GLU A 128 -19.59 0.79 6.32
C GLU A 128 -19.58 2.08 5.52
N THR A 129 -19.17 2.02 4.25
CA THR A 129 -19.13 3.20 3.37
C THR A 129 -20.49 3.56 2.76
N GLY A 130 -21.50 2.72 2.92
CA GLY A 130 -22.81 2.93 2.31
C GLY A 130 -22.79 2.93 0.77
N ALA A 131 -21.86 2.20 0.16
CA ALA A 131 -21.68 2.21 -1.30
C ALA A 131 -22.96 1.85 -2.04
N LYS A 132 -23.47 2.74 -2.91
CA LYS A 132 -24.64 2.53 -3.76
C LYS A 132 -24.29 1.86 -5.09
N VAL A 133 -23.14 2.21 -5.63
CA VAL A 133 -22.64 1.70 -6.91
C VAL A 133 -21.33 0.97 -6.68
N VAL A 134 -21.19 -0.20 -7.30
CA VAL A 134 -19.95 -0.99 -7.32
C VAL A 134 -19.49 -1.14 -8.76
N VAL A 135 -18.28 -0.71 -9.08
CA VAL A 135 -17.61 -0.95 -10.35
C VAL A 135 -16.66 -2.14 -10.19
N THR A 136 -16.81 -3.19 -10.99
CA THR A 136 -16.02 -4.41 -10.86
C THR A 136 -15.67 -5.01 -12.23
N LEU A 137 -14.88 -6.09 -12.25
CA LEU A 137 -14.62 -6.81 -13.49
C LEU A 137 -15.83 -7.65 -13.91
N ALA A 138 -16.09 -7.69 -15.22
CA ALA A 138 -16.80 -8.80 -15.83
C ALA A 138 -16.01 -10.11 -15.62
N PRO A 139 -16.66 -11.30 -15.58
CA PRO A 139 -15.94 -12.56 -15.45
C PRO A 139 -14.80 -12.68 -16.46
N PHE A 140 -13.58 -12.90 -15.98
CA PHE A 140 -12.38 -12.95 -16.80
C PHE A 140 -11.52 -14.17 -16.45
N PRO A 141 -10.87 -14.83 -17.43
CA PRO A 141 -10.03 -16.00 -17.17
C PRO A 141 -8.94 -15.72 -16.13
N LYS A 142 -8.71 -16.67 -15.23
CA LYS A 142 -7.74 -16.58 -14.12
C LYS A 142 -8.01 -15.45 -13.10
N SER A 143 -9.24 -14.92 -13.04
CA SER A 143 -9.65 -13.91 -12.07
C SER A 143 -10.92 -14.35 -11.35
N ASP A 144 -10.93 -14.21 -10.03
CA ASP A 144 -12.06 -14.45 -9.14
C ASP A 144 -12.77 -13.16 -8.70
N VAL A 145 -12.27 -12.00 -9.13
CA VAL A 145 -12.78 -10.66 -8.73
C VAL A 145 -14.29 -10.53 -8.95
N ALA A 146 -14.81 -10.98 -10.10
CA ALA A 146 -16.23 -10.94 -10.38
C ALA A 146 -17.06 -11.82 -9.42
N GLU A 147 -16.55 -12.99 -9.03
CA GLU A 147 -17.19 -13.87 -8.07
C GLU A 147 -17.16 -13.31 -6.66
N LEU A 148 -16.01 -12.80 -6.21
CA LEU A 148 -15.84 -12.13 -4.91
C LEU A 148 -16.75 -10.90 -4.80
N ALA A 149 -16.82 -10.08 -5.85
CA ALA A 149 -17.73 -8.93 -5.91
C ALA A 149 -19.20 -9.37 -5.78
N ALA A 150 -19.64 -10.41 -6.53
CA ALA A 150 -21.00 -10.91 -6.45
C ALA A 150 -21.34 -11.44 -5.04
N GLN A 151 -20.41 -12.16 -4.39
CA GLN A 151 -20.59 -12.65 -3.03
C GLN A 151 -20.64 -11.51 -2.00
N ALA A 152 -19.81 -10.48 -2.18
CA ALA A 152 -19.77 -9.31 -1.28
C ALA A 152 -21.06 -8.47 -1.42
N VAL A 153 -21.48 -8.18 -2.65
CA VAL A 153 -22.71 -7.42 -2.93
C VAL A 153 -23.96 -8.15 -2.39
N ALA A 154 -23.98 -9.50 -2.44
CA ALA A 154 -25.08 -10.28 -1.84
C ALA A 154 -25.20 -10.06 -0.31
N ARG A 155 -24.12 -9.64 0.35
CA ARG A 155 -24.07 -9.32 1.80
C ARG A 155 -24.12 -7.83 2.11
N ALA A 156 -24.20 -6.97 1.08
CA ALA A 156 -24.25 -5.51 1.19
C ALA A 156 -25.54 -4.98 0.51
N PRO A 157 -26.69 -5.01 1.18
CA PRO A 157 -28.00 -4.68 0.59
C PRO A 157 -28.16 -3.19 0.20
N ASN A 158 -27.23 -2.34 0.63
CA ASN A 158 -27.14 -0.92 0.23
C ASN A 158 -26.67 -0.74 -1.22
N VAL A 159 -26.04 -1.75 -1.84
CA VAL A 159 -25.61 -1.68 -3.22
C VAL A 159 -26.81 -1.83 -4.17
N GLU A 160 -27.08 -0.81 -4.96
CA GLU A 160 -28.19 -0.75 -5.89
C GLU A 160 -27.79 -1.14 -7.33
N THR A 161 -26.56 -0.77 -7.73
CA THR A 161 -26.05 -1.00 -9.09
C THR A 161 -24.64 -1.58 -9.08
N VAL A 162 -24.40 -2.55 -9.97
CA VAL A 162 -23.07 -3.09 -10.27
C VAL A 162 -22.76 -2.80 -11.73
N LEU A 163 -21.65 -2.12 -11.98
CA LEU A 163 -21.11 -1.80 -13.29
C LEU A 163 -19.93 -2.72 -13.59
N GLU A 164 -20.00 -3.48 -14.69
CA GLU A 164 -18.94 -4.40 -15.08
C GLU A 164 -18.02 -3.82 -16.14
N VAL A 165 -16.72 -3.93 -15.93
CA VAL A 165 -15.66 -3.60 -16.89
C VAL A 165 -15.16 -4.87 -17.55
N ASP A 166 -15.27 -5.01 -18.88
CA ASP A 166 -14.75 -6.16 -19.60
C ASP A 166 -13.36 -5.87 -20.20
N LEU A 167 -12.31 -6.43 -19.57
CA LEU A 167 -10.92 -6.29 -20.03
C LEU A 167 -10.67 -6.91 -21.42
N LYS A 168 -11.63 -7.67 -21.99
CA LYS A 168 -11.54 -8.17 -23.37
C LYS A 168 -11.28 -7.05 -24.38
N ARG A 169 -11.76 -5.84 -24.12
CA ARG A 169 -11.56 -4.67 -25.00
C ARG A 169 -10.09 -4.33 -25.26
N TYR A 170 -9.22 -4.72 -24.35
CA TYR A 170 -7.77 -4.51 -24.43
C TYR A 170 -7.02 -5.66 -25.13
N LEU A 171 -7.74 -6.67 -25.65
CA LEU A 171 -7.14 -7.83 -26.29
C LEU A 171 -7.30 -7.77 -27.81
N THR A 172 -6.27 -8.24 -28.51
CA THR A 172 -6.29 -8.43 -29.96
C THR A 172 -6.62 -9.89 -30.32
N PRO A 173 -7.13 -10.15 -31.54
CA PRO A 173 -7.23 -11.52 -32.05
C PRO A 173 -5.88 -12.27 -32.06
N PRO A 174 -5.83 -13.56 -31.79
CA PRO A 174 -6.98 -14.44 -31.54
C PRO A 174 -7.48 -14.43 -30.09
N THR A 175 -6.74 -13.83 -29.15
CA THR A 175 -7.03 -13.88 -27.71
C THR A 175 -8.41 -13.29 -27.40
N SER A 176 -8.79 -12.18 -28.06
CA SER A 176 -10.11 -11.56 -27.89
C SER A 176 -11.28 -12.46 -28.32
N TRP A 177 -11.05 -13.45 -29.19
CA TRP A 177 -12.07 -14.43 -29.58
C TRP A 177 -12.14 -15.62 -28.64
N ILE A 178 -11.01 -15.97 -28.00
CA ILE A 178 -10.91 -17.12 -27.10
C ILE A 178 -11.49 -16.78 -25.71
N VAL A 179 -11.23 -15.59 -25.19
CA VAL A 179 -11.68 -15.17 -23.85
C VAL A 179 -13.18 -15.40 -23.59
N PRO A 180 -14.12 -15.06 -24.50
CA PRO A 180 -15.54 -15.35 -24.28
C PRO A 180 -15.87 -16.83 -24.12
N LEU A 181 -15.04 -17.73 -24.68
CA LEU A 181 -15.27 -19.18 -24.65
C LEU A 181 -14.76 -19.82 -23.35
N ILE A 182 -13.75 -19.21 -22.70
CA ILE A 182 -13.08 -19.76 -21.53
C ILE A 182 -13.32 -18.96 -20.24
N ARG A 183 -14.05 -17.84 -20.32
CA ARG A 183 -14.38 -17.05 -19.14
C ARG A 183 -15.30 -17.82 -18.18
N PRO A 184 -15.14 -17.64 -16.86
CA PRO A 184 -16.06 -18.19 -15.87
C PRO A 184 -17.50 -17.74 -16.14
N LYS A 185 -18.46 -18.62 -15.80
CA LYS A 185 -19.88 -18.24 -15.87
C LYS A 185 -20.19 -17.19 -14.82
N ARG A 186 -20.93 -16.15 -15.22
CA ARG A 186 -21.43 -15.14 -14.27
C ARG A 186 -22.37 -15.81 -13.26
N LYS A 187 -22.13 -15.53 -11.99
CA LYS A 187 -23.01 -15.90 -10.89
C LYS A 187 -23.68 -14.62 -10.37
N THR A 188 -24.97 -14.50 -10.55
CA THR A 188 -25.75 -13.39 -9.98
C THR A 188 -26.32 -13.86 -8.64
N LEU A 189 -25.72 -13.38 -7.54
CA LEU A 189 -26.08 -13.77 -6.16
C LEU A 189 -26.84 -12.66 -5.43
N HIS A 190 -27.05 -11.51 -6.06
CA HIS A 190 -27.63 -10.29 -5.47
C HIS A 190 -28.74 -9.71 -6.34
N ARG A 191 -29.43 -8.68 -5.80
CA ARG A 191 -30.57 -8.00 -6.48
C ARG A 191 -30.16 -6.69 -7.15
N ALA A 192 -28.92 -6.22 -6.98
CA ALA A 192 -28.43 -5.01 -7.62
C ALA A 192 -28.52 -5.13 -9.14
N GLN A 193 -28.84 -4.02 -9.80
CA GLN A 193 -28.88 -3.93 -11.26
C GLN A 193 -27.49 -4.15 -11.84
N MET A 194 -27.38 -5.00 -12.87
CA MET A 194 -26.11 -5.26 -13.56
C MET A 194 -26.09 -4.48 -14.87
N LEU A 195 -25.04 -3.68 -15.09
CA LEU A 195 -24.86 -2.85 -16.30
C LEU A 195 -23.41 -2.99 -16.80
N ASP A 196 -23.19 -2.69 -18.08
CA ASP A 196 -21.84 -2.56 -18.66
C ASP A 196 -21.31 -1.14 -18.44
N PHE A 197 -20.12 -1.04 -17.85
CA PHE A 197 -19.51 0.26 -17.51
C PHE A 197 -19.30 1.14 -18.75
N ASN A 198 -18.71 0.57 -19.80
CA ASN A 198 -18.35 1.34 -20.99
C ASN A 198 -19.55 1.73 -21.85
N GLU A 199 -20.59 0.87 -21.89
CA GLU A 199 -21.86 1.20 -22.55
C GLU A 199 -22.59 2.33 -21.82
N GLU A 200 -22.68 2.27 -20.50
CA GLU A 200 -23.31 3.32 -19.70
C GLU A 200 -22.52 4.65 -19.74
N LEU A 201 -21.19 4.56 -19.70
CA LEU A 201 -20.30 5.72 -19.83
C LEU A 201 -20.52 6.45 -21.16
N ALA A 202 -20.62 5.70 -22.27
CA ALA A 202 -20.79 6.26 -23.61
C ALA A 202 -22.12 7.00 -23.82
N ARG A 203 -23.10 6.83 -22.93
CA ARG A 203 -24.40 7.54 -22.99
C ARG A 203 -24.33 8.95 -22.44
N GLU A 204 -23.29 9.28 -21.69
CA GLU A 204 -23.17 10.54 -20.96
C GLU A 204 -22.40 11.61 -21.77
N ALA A 205 -22.69 12.87 -21.43
CA ALA A 205 -21.97 14.00 -21.97
C ALA A 205 -20.53 14.04 -21.44
N THR A 206 -19.59 14.48 -22.28
CA THR A 206 -18.18 14.69 -21.94
C THR A 206 -17.93 15.97 -21.14
N LEU A 207 -18.97 16.78 -20.91
CA LEU A 207 -18.95 17.93 -20.03
C LEU A 207 -19.70 17.59 -18.74
N LEU A 208 -19.19 18.07 -17.61
CA LEU A 208 -19.85 17.86 -16.32
C LEU A 208 -21.25 18.49 -16.31
N GLY A 209 -22.27 17.72 -16.00
CA GLY A 209 -23.68 18.11 -16.04
C GLY A 209 -24.22 18.71 -14.73
N PHE A 210 -23.35 18.92 -13.73
CA PHE A 210 -23.68 19.48 -12.41
C PHE A 210 -22.53 20.30 -11.87
N GLU A 211 -22.80 21.11 -10.86
CA GLU A 211 -21.78 21.86 -10.11
C GLU A 211 -21.40 21.09 -8.85
N GLU A 212 -20.12 21.09 -8.49
CA GLU A 212 -19.62 20.62 -7.20
C GLU A 212 -19.85 21.74 -6.16
N THR A 213 -20.63 21.45 -5.12
CA THR A 213 -21.12 22.49 -4.21
C THR A 213 -20.34 22.56 -2.89
N ASP A 214 -19.74 21.45 -2.44
CA ASP A 214 -18.99 21.38 -1.20
C ASP A 214 -17.58 20.81 -1.42
N PRO A 215 -16.57 21.65 -1.59
CA PRO A 215 -15.19 21.20 -1.76
C PRO A 215 -14.56 20.63 -0.48
N GLU A 216 -15.13 20.89 0.70
CA GLU A 216 -14.60 20.44 1.99
C GLU A 216 -15.12 19.04 2.39
N ARG A 217 -16.04 18.46 1.62
CA ARG A 217 -16.58 17.13 1.89
C ARG A 217 -15.54 16.02 1.75
N ALA A 218 -15.81 14.86 2.33
CA ALA A 218 -15.09 13.64 1.95
C ALA A 218 -15.33 13.37 0.45
N CYS A 219 -14.27 13.08 -0.30
CA CYS A 219 -14.35 12.71 -1.70
C CYS A 219 -13.73 11.32 -1.98
N ALA A 220 -13.00 10.75 -1.03
CA ALA A 220 -12.48 9.39 -1.13
C ALA A 220 -12.45 8.67 0.21
N PHE A 221 -12.70 7.36 0.16
CA PHE A 221 -12.53 6.42 1.25
C PHE A 221 -11.48 5.39 0.88
N PHE A 222 -10.39 5.30 1.64
CA PHE A 222 -9.38 4.25 1.46
C PHE A 222 -9.32 3.36 2.69
N HIS A 223 -9.24 2.06 2.48
CA HIS A 223 -9.06 1.13 3.57
C HIS A 223 -7.57 0.92 3.88
N THR A 224 -7.23 0.84 5.16
CA THR A 224 -5.89 0.45 5.58
C THR A 224 -5.85 -1.05 5.85
N GLY A 225 -4.74 -1.69 5.50
CA GLY A 225 -4.46 -3.06 5.90
C GLY A 225 -4.13 -3.07 7.40
N GLY A 226 -5.14 -3.17 8.26
CA GLY A 226 -4.92 -3.42 9.69
C GLY A 226 -4.28 -4.80 9.87
N THR A 227 -3.30 -4.90 10.76
CA THR A 227 -2.73 -6.20 11.20
C THR A 227 -3.75 -6.98 12.03
N THR A 228 -4.94 -6.44 12.29
CA THR A 228 -5.91 -6.87 13.30
C THR A 228 -7.33 -7.12 12.74
N GLY A 229 -7.44 -7.76 11.58
CA GLY A 229 -8.75 -8.28 11.10
C GLY A 229 -9.47 -7.39 10.09
N MET A 230 -10.50 -6.61 10.46
CA MET A 230 -11.30 -5.81 9.51
C MET A 230 -10.57 -4.51 9.14
N PRO A 231 -10.51 -4.15 7.84
CA PRO A 231 -9.89 -2.91 7.39
C PRO A 231 -10.53 -1.67 8.03
N LYS A 232 -9.72 -0.68 8.39
CA LYS A 232 -10.22 0.63 8.81
C LYS A 232 -10.42 1.50 7.57
N ILE A 233 -11.44 2.33 7.55
CA ILE A 233 -11.74 3.23 6.44
C ILE A 233 -11.28 4.65 6.78
N VAL A 234 -10.33 5.14 6.00
CA VAL A 234 -9.81 6.51 6.09
C VAL A 234 -10.57 7.42 5.13
N GLN A 235 -10.92 8.61 5.60
CA GLN A 235 -11.62 9.63 4.82
C GLN A 235 -10.63 10.66 4.29
N HIS A 236 -10.73 11.00 3.01
CA HIS A 236 -9.91 12.03 2.39
C HIS A 236 -10.75 13.11 1.73
N ARG A 237 -10.25 14.36 1.81
CA ARG A 237 -10.80 15.52 1.10
C ARG A 237 -10.01 15.79 -0.18
N ALA A 238 -10.60 16.55 -1.09
CA ALA A 238 -9.93 17.01 -2.31
C ALA A 238 -8.63 17.77 -1.99
N ASP A 239 -8.63 18.60 -0.96
CA ASP A 239 -7.47 19.37 -0.52
C ASP A 239 -6.23 18.51 -0.26
N GLY A 240 -6.37 17.38 0.47
CA GLY A 240 -5.28 16.45 0.70
C GLY A 240 -4.79 15.75 -0.57
N MET A 241 -5.71 15.39 -1.49
CA MET A 241 -5.35 14.78 -2.77
C MET A 241 -4.57 15.76 -3.66
N LEU A 242 -5.02 16.99 -3.77
CA LEU A 242 -4.37 18.07 -4.53
C LEU A 242 -3.01 18.43 -3.93
N TYR A 243 -2.93 18.45 -2.59
CA TYR A 243 -1.67 18.63 -1.87
C TYR A 243 -0.61 17.60 -2.26
N GLN A 244 -0.98 16.32 -2.36
CA GLN A 244 -0.04 15.26 -2.76
C GLN A 244 0.52 15.47 -4.17
N GLY A 245 -0.33 15.87 -5.11
CA GLY A 245 0.10 16.20 -6.47
C GLY A 245 1.05 17.39 -6.52
N TRP A 246 0.68 18.46 -5.83
CA TRP A 246 1.50 19.67 -5.75
C TRP A 246 2.84 19.40 -5.04
N ALA A 247 2.85 18.67 -3.93
CA ALA A 247 4.06 18.32 -3.20
C ALA A 247 5.02 17.49 -4.07
N ALA A 248 4.50 16.53 -4.85
CA ALA A 248 5.30 15.74 -5.79
C ALA A 248 5.90 16.61 -6.91
N GLU A 249 5.18 17.61 -7.42
CA GLU A 249 5.68 18.61 -8.36
C GLU A 249 6.84 19.42 -7.78
N GLN A 250 6.68 19.93 -6.54
CA GLN A 250 7.76 20.69 -5.87
C GLN A 250 8.99 19.82 -5.62
N PHE A 251 8.78 18.53 -5.45
CA PHE A 251 9.84 17.61 -5.07
C PHE A 251 10.59 17.04 -6.28
N VAL A 252 9.89 16.48 -7.29
CA VAL A 252 10.57 15.70 -8.33
C VAL A 252 9.88 15.60 -9.68
N VAL A 253 8.54 15.63 -9.76
CA VAL A 253 7.81 15.34 -11.01
C VAL A 253 7.59 16.60 -11.82
N GLY A 254 8.01 16.58 -13.09
CA GLY A 254 7.79 17.67 -14.03
C GLY A 254 6.78 17.34 -15.13
N THR A 255 6.51 18.33 -15.96
CA THR A 255 5.47 18.30 -17.01
C THR A 255 5.72 17.23 -18.08
N ASP A 256 6.98 16.96 -18.42
CA ASP A 256 7.35 16.03 -19.49
C ASP A 256 7.79 14.66 -18.98
N ASP A 257 7.52 14.38 -17.70
CA ASP A 257 7.87 13.10 -17.12
C ASP A 257 6.90 11.99 -17.53
N VAL A 258 7.44 10.79 -17.63
CA VAL A 258 6.70 9.54 -17.87
C VAL A 258 6.89 8.64 -16.65
N LEU A 259 5.81 8.39 -15.94
CA LEU A 259 5.81 7.62 -14.70
C LEU A 259 5.36 6.18 -14.97
N LEU A 260 6.25 5.20 -14.80
CA LEU A 260 5.89 3.78 -14.84
C LEU A 260 5.44 3.35 -13.43
N CYS A 261 4.16 3.03 -13.30
CA CYS A 261 3.55 2.68 -12.02
C CYS A 261 2.90 1.28 -12.08
N PRO A 262 3.62 0.21 -11.75
CA PRO A 262 3.06 -1.12 -11.59
C PRO A 262 2.40 -1.35 -10.22
N LEU A 263 2.18 -0.29 -9.43
CA LEU A 263 1.46 -0.38 -8.15
C LEU A 263 -0.05 -0.31 -8.36
N PRO A 264 -0.85 -0.89 -7.45
CA PRO A 264 -2.29 -0.95 -7.62
C PRO A 264 -2.98 0.39 -7.34
N MET A 265 -3.88 0.82 -8.24
CA MET A 265 -4.67 2.06 -8.13
C MET A 265 -5.67 2.08 -6.96
N PHE A 266 -5.94 0.95 -6.34
CA PHE A 266 -6.74 0.90 -5.11
C PHE A 266 -5.95 1.27 -3.84
N HIS A 267 -4.65 1.54 -3.95
CA HIS A 267 -3.81 1.95 -2.84
C HIS A 267 -3.39 3.41 -2.98
N VAL A 268 -3.36 4.14 -1.86
CA VAL A 268 -3.02 5.58 -1.82
C VAL A 268 -1.68 5.90 -2.47
N PHE A 269 -0.69 5.01 -2.43
CA PHE A 269 0.63 5.26 -3.01
C PHE A 269 0.58 5.44 -4.54
N ALA A 270 -0.20 4.63 -5.27
CA ALA A 270 -0.41 4.83 -6.70
C ALA A 270 -1.42 5.94 -6.99
N ALA A 271 -2.50 6.02 -6.20
CA ALA A 271 -3.59 6.95 -6.43
C ALA A 271 -3.22 8.41 -6.15
N TYR A 272 -2.36 8.69 -5.15
CA TYR A 272 -2.08 10.06 -4.73
C TYR A 272 -0.71 10.58 -5.19
N PRO A 273 0.43 10.19 -4.64
CA PRO A 273 1.68 10.82 -5.08
C PRO A 273 2.01 10.56 -6.56
N VAL A 274 1.45 9.50 -7.17
CA VAL A 274 1.73 9.18 -8.58
C VAL A 274 0.67 9.76 -9.51
N LEU A 275 -0.61 9.34 -9.38
CA LEU A 275 -1.66 9.83 -10.27
C LEU A 275 -1.92 11.33 -10.07
N MET A 276 -1.96 11.81 -8.80
CA MET A 276 -2.16 13.25 -8.56
C MET A 276 -0.98 14.09 -9.02
N ALA A 277 0.28 13.57 -8.98
CA ALA A 277 1.41 14.25 -9.60
C ALA A 277 1.21 14.42 -11.11
N CYS A 278 0.74 13.36 -11.80
CA CYS A 278 0.43 13.46 -13.23
C CYS A 278 -0.71 14.47 -13.47
N ILE A 279 -1.77 14.45 -12.66
CA ILE A 279 -2.87 15.42 -12.76
C ILE A 279 -2.36 16.84 -12.50
N GLN A 280 -1.45 17.03 -11.55
CA GLN A 280 -0.89 18.34 -11.23
C GLN A 280 -0.02 18.88 -12.35
N THR A 281 0.88 18.07 -12.91
CA THR A 281 1.92 18.50 -13.84
C THR A 281 1.56 18.34 -15.31
N GLY A 282 0.61 17.45 -15.65
CA GLY A 282 0.34 17.02 -17.01
C GLY A 282 1.30 15.93 -17.50
N ALA A 283 2.03 15.26 -16.60
CA ALA A 283 2.90 14.11 -16.90
C ALA A 283 2.10 12.89 -17.36
N HIS A 284 2.79 11.89 -17.90
CA HIS A 284 2.18 10.68 -18.45
C HIS A 284 2.30 9.50 -17.48
N LEU A 285 1.17 8.92 -17.08
CA LEU A 285 1.11 7.71 -16.28
C LEU A 285 1.07 6.46 -17.17
N VAL A 286 1.95 5.50 -16.94
CA VAL A 286 1.95 4.19 -17.63
C VAL A 286 1.71 3.08 -16.62
N MET A 287 0.65 2.30 -16.84
CA MET A 287 0.27 1.15 -16.02
C MET A 287 0.50 -0.15 -16.81
N PRO A 288 1.54 -0.95 -16.46
CA PRO A 288 1.76 -2.24 -17.09
C PRO A 288 0.93 -3.31 -16.37
N THR A 289 0.14 -4.07 -17.11
CA THR A 289 -0.71 -5.18 -16.69
C THR A 289 -1.78 -4.88 -15.60
N PRO A 290 -2.87 -5.63 -15.59
CA PRO A 290 -3.90 -5.48 -14.53
C PRO A 290 -3.37 -5.74 -13.12
N ALA A 291 -2.44 -6.69 -12.97
CA ALA A 291 -1.89 -7.08 -11.68
C ALA A 291 -0.61 -6.30 -11.28
N GLY A 292 -0.21 -5.29 -12.08
CA GLY A 292 1.00 -4.52 -11.86
C GLY A 292 2.24 -5.41 -11.79
N TYR A 293 3.08 -5.26 -10.76
CA TYR A 293 4.27 -6.10 -10.57
C TYR A 293 4.01 -7.60 -10.52
N ARG A 294 2.81 -8.03 -10.10
CA ARG A 294 2.41 -9.45 -10.06
C ARG A 294 1.92 -9.98 -11.41
N GLY A 295 1.87 -9.16 -12.43
CA GLY A 295 1.47 -9.57 -13.78
C GLY A 295 2.51 -10.48 -14.44
N ASP A 296 2.03 -11.46 -15.20
CA ASP A 296 2.89 -12.43 -15.90
C ASP A 296 3.94 -11.71 -16.74
N GLY A 297 5.24 -12.00 -16.51
CA GLY A 297 6.38 -11.50 -17.27
C GLY A 297 6.72 -10.01 -17.04
N VAL A 298 6.11 -9.32 -16.08
CA VAL A 298 6.41 -7.89 -15.81
C VAL A 298 7.86 -7.70 -15.42
N PHE A 299 8.39 -8.51 -14.50
CA PHE A 299 9.80 -8.40 -14.11
C PHE A 299 10.77 -8.73 -15.25
N ASP A 300 10.43 -9.70 -16.11
CA ASP A 300 11.28 -10.12 -17.23
C ASP A 300 11.29 -9.10 -18.40
N ASN A 301 10.27 -8.28 -18.47
CA ASN A 301 10.13 -7.25 -19.50
C ASN A 301 10.29 -5.82 -18.95
N PHE A 302 10.57 -5.67 -17.66
CA PHE A 302 10.50 -4.35 -17.01
C PHE A 302 11.38 -3.29 -17.67
N TRP A 303 12.64 -3.61 -17.91
CA TRP A 303 13.58 -2.68 -18.53
C TRP A 303 13.21 -2.35 -19.99
N LYS A 304 12.63 -3.31 -20.71
CA LYS A 304 12.08 -3.08 -22.06
C LYS A 304 10.83 -2.21 -22.05
N LEU A 305 10.06 -2.22 -20.95
CA LEU A 305 8.95 -1.27 -20.76
C LEU A 305 9.48 0.13 -20.47
N VAL A 306 10.57 0.25 -19.69
CA VAL A 306 11.25 1.54 -19.47
C VAL A 306 11.69 2.13 -20.80
N GLU A 307 12.39 1.37 -21.63
CA GLU A 307 12.82 1.79 -22.98
C GLU A 307 11.64 2.16 -23.88
N ARG A 308 10.62 1.28 -23.96
CA ARG A 308 9.43 1.48 -24.81
C ARG A 308 8.76 2.82 -24.57
N TRP A 309 8.56 3.16 -23.29
CA TRP A 309 7.79 4.33 -22.89
C TRP A 309 8.66 5.57 -22.64
N ASN A 310 9.98 5.47 -22.81
CA ASN A 310 10.93 6.50 -22.40
C ASN A 310 10.67 6.96 -20.95
N VAL A 311 10.57 5.98 -20.06
CA VAL A 311 10.21 6.22 -18.64
C VAL A 311 11.26 7.09 -17.99
N THR A 312 10.83 8.18 -17.35
CA THR A 312 11.73 9.08 -16.63
C THR A 312 11.69 8.83 -15.12
N PHE A 313 10.63 8.20 -14.64
CA PHE A 313 10.40 7.98 -13.22
C PHE A 313 9.68 6.64 -12.99
N MET A 314 10.30 5.74 -12.25
CA MET A 314 9.66 4.49 -11.84
C MET A 314 9.22 4.52 -10.39
N VAL A 315 8.07 3.91 -10.11
CA VAL A 315 7.53 3.77 -8.75
C VAL A 315 7.62 2.32 -8.32
N THR A 316 8.23 2.08 -7.17
CA THR A 316 8.57 0.72 -6.74
C THR A 316 8.43 0.52 -5.23
N VAL A 317 8.63 -0.71 -4.81
CA VAL A 317 8.66 -1.15 -3.41
C VAL A 317 9.85 -2.08 -3.22
N PRO A 318 10.38 -2.27 -1.99
CA PRO A 318 11.60 -3.06 -1.76
C PRO A 318 11.55 -4.48 -2.35
N THR A 319 10.41 -5.16 -2.26
CA THR A 319 10.23 -6.51 -2.83
C THR A 319 10.33 -6.52 -4.35
N ALA A 320 9.84 -5.49 -5.01
CA ALA A 320 9.95 -5.36 -6.47
C ALA A 320 11.38 -5.02 -6.89
N VAL A 321 12.07 -4.17 -6.12
CA VAL A 321 13.51 -3.90 -6.34
C VAL A 321 14.30 -5.21 -6.22
N GLY A 322 14.07 -6.00 -5.17
CA GLY A 322 14.71 -7.31 -5.00
C GLY A 322 14.48 -8.24 -6.19
N ALA A 323 13.26 -8.32 -6.71
CA ALA A 323 12.91 -9.14 -7.87
C ALA A 323 13.54 -8.62 -9.18
N LEU A 324 13.62 -7.30 -9.36
CA LEU A 324 14.29 -6.68 -10.52
C LEU A 324 15.79 -6.96 -10.53
N MET A 325 16.44 -6.95 -9.37
CA MET A 325 17.87 -7.19 -9.24
C MET A 325 18.28 -8.66 -9.49
N GLN A 326 17.32 -9.57 -9.66
CA GLN A 326 17.56 -10.93 -10.14
C GLN A 326 17.63 -11.01 -11.68
N ARG A 327 17.44 -9.91 -12.38
CA ARG A 327 17.39 -9.84 -13.86
C ARG A 327 18.39 -8.83 -14.39
N PRO A 328 19.04 -9.12 -15.53
CA PRO A 328 19.94 -8.14 -16.14
C PRO A 328 19.15 -6.91 -16.63
N VAL A 329 19.80 -5.76 -16.59
CA VAL A 329 19.31 -4.55 -17.26
C VAL A 329 19.60 -4.71 -18.77
N ASP A 330 18.64 -5.26 -19.52
CA ASP A 330 18.78 -5.70 -20.91
C ASP A 330 18.12 -4.75 -21.93
N ALA A 331 17.93 -3.49 -21.57
CA ALA A 331 17.32 -2.45 -22.40
C ALA A 331 17.94 -1.07 -22.11
N ASP A 332 17.66 -0.08 -22.95
CA ASP A 332 18.09 1.30 -22.72
C ASP A 332 17.25 1.95 -21.60
N VAL A 333 17.88 2.24 -20.48
CA VAL A 333 17.29 2.92 -19.32
C VAL A 333 17.79 4.36 -19.14
N SER A 334 18.46 4.93 -20.14
CA SER A 334 19.07 6.27 -20.08
C SER A 334 18.05 7.40 -19.88
N SER A 335 16.77 7.17 -20.20
CA SER A 335 15.68 8.10 -19.91
C SER A 335 15.32 8.19 -18.43
N LEU A 336 15.64 7.16 -17.64
CA LEU A 336 15.22 7.02 -16.25
C LEU A 336 16.06 7.92 -15.34
N LYS A 337 15.43 8.89 -14.70
CA LYS A 337 16.07 9.86 -13.80
C LYS A 337 16.10 9.36 -12.35
N PHE A 338 14.96 8.82 -11.90
CA PHE A 338 14.75 8.42 -10.50
C PHE A 338 13.89 7.17 -10.37
N ALA A 339 14.13 6.43 -9.29
CA ALA A 339 13.27 5.36 -8.79
C ALA A 339 12.73 5.77 -7.42
N PHE A 340 11.42 5.93 -7.29
CA PHE A 340 10.79 6.24 -6.00
C PHE A 340 10.40 4.95 -5.30
N CYS A 341 11.01 4.68 -4.15
CA CYS A 341 10.77 3.48 -3.34
C CYS A 341 10.11 3.87 -2.02
N GLY A 342 9.03 3.19 -1.68
CA GLY A 342 8.29 3.45 -0.45
C GLY A 342 7.55 2.22 0.05
N SER A 343 6.63 2.45 0.97
CA SER A 343 5.81 1.42 1.62
C SER A 343 6.49 0.57 2.69
N ALA A 344 7.80 0.36 2.61
CA ALA A 344 8.62 -0.32 3.61
C ALA A 344 10.06 0.18 3.49
N PRO A 345 10.91 0.03 4.51
CA PRO A 345 12.33 0.35 4.42
C PRO A 345 13.01 -0.43 3.30
N LEU A 346 13.86 0.23 2.51
CA LEU A 346 14.69 -0.42 1.50
C LEU A 346 16.03 -0.80 2.13
N PRO A 347 16.41 -2.09 2.16
CA PRO A 347 17.71 -2.50 2.69
C PRO A 347 18.86 -1.80 1.97
N VAL A 348 19.84 -1.30 2.73
CA VAL A 348 20.95 -0.48 2.21
C VAL A 348 21.72 -1.17 1.08
N GLU A 349 21.98 -2.48 1.20
CA GLU A 349 22.70 -3.23 0.18
C GLU A 349 21.87 -3.40 -1.10
N LEU A 350 20.55 -3.54 -1.00
CA LEU A 350 19.66 -3.61 -2.15
C LEU A 350 19.58 -2.24 -2.85
N PHE A 351 19.57 -1.16 -2.07
CA PHE A 351 19.66 0.21 -2.56
C PHE A 351 20.93 0.41 -3.41
N LYS A 352 22.12 0.08 -2.87
CA LYS A 352 23.40 0.21 -3.58
C LYS A 352 23.43 -0.64 -4.85
N ARG A 353 23.03 -1.92 -4.75
CA ARG A 353 22.99 -2.83 -5.89
C ARG A 353 22.12 -2.29 -7.03
N PHE A 354 20.98 -1.70 -6.70
CA PHE A 354 20.10 -1.08 -7.70
C PHE A 354 20.78 0.10 -8.39
N GLU A 355 21.35 1.05 -7.63
CA GLU A 355 22.04 2.22 -8.21
C GLU A 355 23.26 1.82 -9.04
N ASP A 356 24.06 0.86 -8.57
CA ASP A 356 25.24 0.35 -9.29
C ASP A 356 24.86 -0.34 -10.61
N SER A 357 23.75 -1.08 -10.62
CA SER A 357 23.31 -1.84 -11.79
C SER A 357 22.61 -0.98 -12.84
N THR A 358 21.92 0.07 -12.44
CA THR A 358 21.08 0.89 -13.32
C THR A 358 21.64 2.29 -13.60
N GLY A 359 22.51 2.79 -12.74
CA GLY A 359 22.93 4.19 -12.72
C GLY A 359 21.84 5.17 -12.26
N VAL A 360 20.69 4.67 -11.80
CA VAL A 360 19.51 5.46 -11.44
C VAL A 360 19.44 5.71 -9.95
N LYS A 361 19.24 6.97 -9.57
CA LYS A 361 19.09 7.35 -8.15
C LYS A 361 17.78 6.83 -7.57
N VAL A 362 17.86 6.19 -6.40
CA VAL A 362 16.69 5.81 -5.61
C VAL A 362 16.32 6.94 -4.64
N LEU A 363 15.05 7.27 -4.57
CA LEU A 363 14.47 8.20 -3.62
C LEU A 363 13.56 7.41 -2.67
N GLU A 364 13.97 7.28 -1.42
CA GLU A 364 13.11 6.71 -0.39
C GLU A 364 12.16 7.78 0.15
N GLY A 365 10.90 7.39 0.37
CA GLY A 365 9.89 8.23 0.98
C GLY A 365 9.04 7.47 1.97
N TYR A 366 8.43 8.21 2.89
CA TYR A 366 7.56 7.69 3.92
C TYR A 366 6.18 8.34 3.86
N GLY A 367 5.18 7.56 4.21
CA GLY A 367 3.82 8.04 4.30
C GLY A 367 2.85 7.03 4.88
N VAL A 368 1.72 7.54 5.32
CA VAL A 368 0.62 6.78 5.89
C VAL A 368 -0.69 7.19 5.23
N THR A 369 -1.61 6.25 5.10
CA THR A 369 -2.92 6.49 4.45
C THR A 369 -3.67 7.61 5.16
N GLU A 370 -3.58 7.67 6.48
CA GLU A 370 -4.24 8.64 7.35
C GLU A 370 -3.76 10.08 7.16
N ALA A 371 -2.56 10.29 6.57
CA ALA A 371 -2.03 11.60 6.17
C ALA A 371 -2.10 11.83 4.65
N THR A 372 -2.99 11.16 3.96
CA THR A 372 -3.19 11.21 2.51
C THR A 372 -1.95 10.79 1.72
N CYS A 373 -1.13 9.89 2.24
CA CYS A 373 0.04 9.21 1.70
C CYS A 373 1.39 9.83 2.10
N VAL A 374 2.12 10.50 1.19
CA VAL A 374 3.53 10.88 1.42
C VAL A 374 3.63 12.07 2.38
N VAL A 375 4.51 11.93 3.37
CA VAL A 375 4.82 12.97 4.36
C VAL A 375 6.28 13.39 4.34
N SER A 376 7.20 12.52 3.86
CA SER A 376 8.62 12.85 3.68
C SER A 376 9.25 12.11 2.51
N GLY A 377 10.37 12.61 2.02
CA GLY A 377 11.15 11.97 0.97
C GLY A 377 12.60 12.47 0.93
N ASN A 378 13.51 11.63 0.43
CA ASN A 378 14.90 12.03 0.19
C ASN A 378 14.97 13.02 -0.98
N PRO A 379 15.65 14.17 -0.81
CA PRO A 379 15.68 15.21 -1.83
C PRO A 379 16.48 14.75 -3.07
N PRO A 380 15.90 14.85 -4.30
CA PRO A 380 16.54 14.36 -5.52
C PRO A 380 17.84 15.06 -5.87
N GLU A 381 17.94 16.36 -5.60
CA GLU A 381 19.10 17.22 -5.87
C GLU A 381 19.84 17.65 -4.60
N GLY A 382 19.47 17.11 -3.44
CA GLY A 382 20.10 17.37 -2.15
C GLY A 382 20.94 16.20 -1.66
N ASP A 383 21.23 16.21 -0.35
CA ASP A 383 21.91 15.12 0.35
C ASP A 383 20.93 13.97 0.60
N ARG A 384 21.03 12.90 -0.21
CA ARG A 384 20.22 11.69 -0.01
C ARG A 384 20.86 10.83 1.07
N ARG A 385 20.16 10.65 2.18
CA ARG A 385 20.63 9.85 3.32
C ARG A 385 20.01 8.45 3.25
N ILE A 386 20.80 7.48 2.85
CA ILE A 386 20.39 6.08 2.73
C ILE A 386 19.96 5.57 4.11
N GLY A 387 18.79 4.92 4.18
CA GLY A 387 18.17 4.46 5.43
C GLY A 387 17.33 5.53 6.15
N SER A 388 17.41 6.80 5.73
CA SER A 388 16.46 7.85 6.12
C SER A 388 15.31 7.91 5.14
N VAL A 389 14.13 8.25 5.62
CA VAL A 389 12.96 8.56 4.79
C VAL A 389 12.89 10.03 4.37
N GLY A 390 14.00 10.75 4.54
CA GLY A 390 14.21 12.09 4.01
C GLY A 390 13.64 13.23 4.84
N LEU A 391 13.47 14.35 4.17
CA LEU A 391 12.95 15.61 4.72
C LEU A 391 11.41 15.64 4.65
N PRO A 392 10.74 16.32 5.58
CA PRO A 392 9.31 16.57 5.48
C PRO A 392 8.94 17.27 4.17
N MET A 393 7.82 16.89 3.55
CA MET A 393 7.26 17.65 2.42
C MET A 393 6.86 19.06 2.85
N PRO A 394 6.81 20.05 1.95
CA PRO A 394 6.31 21.38 2.29
C PRO A 394 4.91 21.31 2.91
N TYR A 395 4.65 22.13 3.91
CA TYR A 395 3.43 22.13 4.75
C TYR A 395 3.20 20.85 5.55
N THR A 396 4.22 19.97 5.64
CA THR A 396 4.22 18.84 6.56
C THR A 396 5.10 19.16 7.77
N ASP A 397 4.52 19.06 8.97
CA ASP A 397 5.25 19.07 10.24
C ASP A 397 5.31 17.63 10.79
N ILE A 398 6.53 17.11 10.90
CA ILE A 398 6.81 15.82 11.53
C ILE A 398 7.40 16.11 12.89
N ARG A 399 6.80 15.56 13.96
CA ARG A 399 7.32 15.62 15.33
C ARG A 399 7.50 14.22 15.89
N ILE A 400 8.44 14.09 16.80
CA ILE A 400 8.71 12.85 17.50
C ILE A 400 8.26 13.04 18.95
N PHE A 401 7.33 12.20 19.41
CA PHE A 401 6.79 12.29 20.77
C PHE A 401 7.16 11.09 21.62
N GLN A 402 7.49 11.35 22.87
CA GLN A 402 7.59 10.34 23.91
C GLN A 402 6.21 9.88 24.32
N CYS A 403 6.06 8.58 24.48
CA CYS A 403 4.86 7.96 25.02
C CYS A 403 5.22 7.10 26.23
N ASP A 404 4.35 7.07 27.24
CA ASP A 404 4.47 6.17 28.37
C ASP A 404 4.00 4.74 28.03
N ASP A 405 4.07 3.82 28.99
CA ASP A 405 3.67 2.42 28.82
C ASP A 405 2.18 2.24 28.52
N THR A 406 1.36 3.26 28.75
CA THR A 406 -0.07 3.27 28.39
C THR A 406 -0.29 3.81 26.97
N GLY A 407 0.75 4.34 26.33
CA GLY A 407 0.71 5.01 25.05
C GLY A 407 0.31 6.48 25.11
N ALA A 408 0.21 7.08 26.31
CA ALA A 408 -0.08 8.49 26.45
C ALA A 408 1.17 9.34 26.12
N VAL A 409 0.97 10.42 25.36
CA VAL A 409 2.04 11.36 25.02
C VAL A 409 2.50 12.11 26.28
N THR A 410 3.79 12.03 26.58
CA THR A 410 4.41 12.67 27.76
C THR A 410 5.25 13.90 27.43
N GLY A 411 5.70 14.05 26.18
CA GLY A 411 6.48 15.18 25.74
C GLY A 411 6.99 15.02 24.30
N GLU A 412 7.66 16.04 23.78
CA GLU A 412 8.36 15.99 22.50
C GLU A 412 9.80 15.54 22.72
N CYS A 413 10.29 14.63 21.89
CA CYS A 413 11.66 14.12 21.94
C CYS A 413 12.69 15.19 21.52
N ALA A 414 13.87 15.15 22.11
CA ALA A 414 15.00 15.90 21.64
C ALA A 414 15.52 15.34 20.29
N THR A 415 16.30 16.16 19.56
CA THR A 415 16.96 15.74 18.32
C THR A 415 17.80 14.48 18.58
N GLY A 416 17.64 13.46 17.73
CA GLY A 416 18.29 12.16 17.84
C GLY A 416 17.61 11.17 18.78
N GLU A 417 16.67 11.61 19.61
CA GLU A 417 15.92 10.74 20.52
C GLU A 417 14.79 10.01 19.78
N VAL A 418 14.60 8.73 20.10
CA VAL A 418 13.57 7.88 19.48
C VAL A 418 12.24 8.02 20.21
N GLY A 419 11.17 8.20 19.44
CA GLY A 419 9.79 8.23 19.92
C GLY A 419 8.80 7.92 18.82
N GLU A 420 7.51 8.17 19.04
CA GLU A 420 6.48 7.99 18.03
C GLU A 420 6.51 9.13 17.02
N ILE A 421 6.54 8.79 15.74
CA ILE A 421 6.43 9.74 14.62
C ILE A 421 4.98 10.22 14.54
N CYS A 422 4.80 11.54 14.67
CA CYS A 422 3.50 12.17 14.54
C CYS A 422 3.53 13.25 13.45
N VAL A 423 2.43 13.38 12.70
CA VAL A 423 2.40 14.16 11.45
C VAL A 423 1.21 15.12 11.42
N SER A 424 1.47 16.33 10.96
CA SER A 424 0.43 17.29 10.56
C SER A 424 0.71 17.79 9.15
N ASN A 425 -0.28 17.75 8.26
CA ASN A 425 -0.20 18.30 6.90
C ASN A 425 -1.61 18.60 6.36
N PRO A 426 -1.75 19.22 5.18
CA PRO A 426 -3.06 19.52 4.57
C PRO A 426 -3.93 18.28 4.32
N GLY A 427 -3.32 17.09 4.20
CA GLY A 427 -4.03 15.83 4.00
C GLY A 427 -4.58 15.20 5.29
N VAL A 428 -4.17 15.65 6.46
CA VAL A 428 -4.67 15.16 7.75
C VAL A 428 -6.00 15.80 8.07
N TRP A 429 -7.05 15.01 8.24
CA TRP A 429 -8.36 15.50 8.63
C TRP A 429 -8.56 15.32 10.13
N LEU A 430 -8.27 16.38 10.88
CA LEU A 430 -8.33 16.38 12.35
C LEU A 430 -9.71 15.97 12.87
N GLY A 431 -9.75 15.01 13.79
CA GLY A 431 -10.96 14.52 14.44
C GLY A 431 -11.89 13.67 13.57
N THR A 432 -11.62 13.55 12.27
CA THR A 432 -12.51 12.88 11.30
C THR A 432 -11.73 11.98 10.33
N THR A 433 -10.54 11.52 10.72
CA THR A 433 -9.68 10.69 9.86
C THR A 433 -10.34 9.38 9.48
N TYR A 434 -10.98 8.68 10.43
CA TYR A 434 -11.70 7.43 10.17
C TYR A 434 -13.20 7.65 10.12
N THR A 435 -13.90 6.84 9.31
CA THR A 435 -15.37 6.80 9.26
C THR A 435 -15.98 6.42 10.60
N GLU A 436 -15.33 5.56 11.39
CA GLU A 436 -15.76 5.15 12.71
C GLU A 436 -15.25 6.15 13.77
N PRO A 437 -16.13 6.95 14.41
CA PRO A 437 -15.72 8.04 15.31
C PRO A 437 -14.87 7.58 16.51
N ALA A 438 -15.13 6.37 17.03
CA ALA A 438 -14.38 5.84 18.17
C ALA A 438 -12.89 5.64 17.87
N LYS A 439 -12.51 5.43 16.62
CA LYS A 439 -11.12 5.27 16.20
C LYS A 439 -10.35 6.59 16.11
N ASN A 440 -11.05 7.72 16.19
CA ASN A 440 -10.43 9.05 16.14
C ASN A 440 -10.08 9.60 17.55
N ALA A 441 -10.54 8.99 18.64
CA ALA A 441 -10.46 9.55 19.99
C ALA A 441 -9.01 9.82 20.45
N ASP A 442 -8.10 8.85 20.26
CA ASP A 442 -6.71 8.93 20.71
C ASP A 442 -5.73 9.01 19.51
N LEU A 443 -6.22 9.44 18.37
CA LEU A 443 -5.46 9.42 17.12
C LEU A 443 -4.48 10.59 17.01
N PHE A 444 -4.60 11.64 17.84
CA PHE A 444 -3.84 12.87 17.69
C PHE A 444 -3.03 13.21 18.94
N ALA A 445 -1.71 13.30 18.78
CA ALA A 445 -0.81 13.84 19.79
C ALA A 445 -1.09 15.35 19.95
N ASN A 446 -1.30 15.79 21.20
CA ASN A 446 -1.60 17.20 21.52
C ASN A 446 -2.79 17.81 20.72
N GLY A 447 -3.68 16.94 20.19
CA GLY A 447 -4.84 17.36 19.41
C GLY A 447 -4.54 17.90 17.99
N THR A 448 -3.29 17.85 17.54
CA THR A 448 -2.86 18.48 16.27
C THR A 448 -2.09 17.54 15.34
N HIS A 449 -1.32 16.59 15.86
CA HIS A 449 -0.48 15.71 15.08
C HIS A 449 -1.02 14.28 15.07
N LEU A 450 -1.28 13.78 13.89
CA LEU A 450 -1.70 12.39 13.66
C LEU A 450 -0.61 11.43 14.16
N ARG A 451 -0.97 10.51 15.01
CA ARG A 451 -0.12 9.43 15.51
C ARG A 451 -0.04 8.31 14.48
N THR A 452 1.15 8.00 14.02
CA THR A 452 1.34 6.99 12.96
C THR A 452 1.49 5.56 13.49
N GLY A 453 1.89 5.43 14.77
CA GLY A 453 2.28 4.16 15.37
C GLY A 453 3.65 3.66 14.90
N ASP A 454 4.35 4.42 14.08
CA ASP A 454 5.72 4.17 13.67
C ASP A 454 6.68 4.90 14.63
N LEU A 455 7.79 4.26 14.97
CA LEU A 455 8.83 4.82 15.81
C LEU A 455 9.97 5.37 14.97
N GLY A 456 10.58 6.47 15.43
CA GLY A 456 11.68 7.07 14.72
C GLY A 456 12.31 8.24 15.47
N ARG A 457 13.23 8.90 14.80
CA ARG A 457 13.93 10.09 15.30
C ARG A 457 14.17 11.09 14.18
N LYS A 458 14.43 12.32 14.54
CA LYS A 458 14.94 13.35 13.61
C LYS A 458 16.40 13.64 13.92
N ASP A 459 17.21 13.85 12.88
CA ASP A 459 18.58 14.32 13.05
C ASP A 459 18.67 15.86 13.05
N GLU A 460 19.90 16.39 13.21
CA GLU A 460 20.16 17.83 13.30
C GLU A 460 19.80 18.59 12.02
N ASP A 461 19.81 17.94 10.86
CA ASP A 461 19.45 18.53 9.57
C ASP A 461 17.97 18.34 9.21
N GLY A 462 17.17 17.72 10.10
CA GLY A 462 15.75 17.52 9.96
C GLY A 462 15.31 16.26 9.20
N TYR A 463 16.25 15.37 8.84
CA TYR A 463 15.91 14.09 8.23
C TYR A 463 15.23 13.17 9.24
N THR A 464 14.22 12.47 8.77
CA THR A 464 13.48 11.49 9.57
C THR A 464 14.02 10.08 9.35
N TRP A 465 14.26 9.37 10.45
CA TRP A 465 14.76 8.00 10.47
C TRP A 465 13.73 7.11 11.16
N ILE A 466 13.21 6.11 10.45
CA ILE A 466 12.28 5.13 11.04
C ILE A 466 13.12 4.06 11.72
N THR A 467 12.74 3.72 12.96
CA THR A 467 13.39 2.68 13.77
C THR A 467 12.48 1.48 14.01
N GLY A 468 11.26 1.46 13.44
CA GLY A 468 10.36 0.32 13.51
C GLY A 468 8.91 0.72 13.78
N ARG A 469 8.08 -0.29 14.11
CA ARG A 469 6.70 -0.09 14.57
C ARG A 469 6.59 -0.51 16.02
N ALA A 470 5.92 0.28 16.83
CA ALA A 470 5.66 -0.04 18.23
C ALA A 470 5.04 -1.45 18.42
N LYS A 471 4.13 -1.85 17.52
CA LYS A 471 3.45 -3.16 17.55
C LYS A 471 4.28 -4.33 17.00
N ASP A 472 5.37 -4.05 16.31
CA ASP A 472 6.20 -5.07 15.67
C ASP A 472 7.47 -5.38 16.46
N LEU A 473 7.78 -4.56 17.49
CA LEU A 473 8.92 -4.79 18.38
C LEU A 473 8.86 -6.20 18.98
N ILE A 474 10.00 -6.86 19.01
CA ILE A 474 10.19 -8.16 19.65
C ILE A 474 10.53 -7.89 21.12
N ILE A 475 9.66 -8.31 22.02
CA ILE A 475 9.82 -8.03 23.47
C ILE A 475 10.50 -9.22 24.14
N ARG A 476 11.83 -9.17 24.21
CA ARG A 476 12.65 -10.23 24.80
C ARG A 476 13.03 -9.89 26.24
N GLY A 477 12.33 -10.46 27.23
CA GLY A 477 12.63 -10.23 28.63
C GLY A 477 12.57 -8.76 29.06
N GLY A 478 11.65 -7.98 28.47
CA GLY A 478 11.53 -6.53 28.70
C GLY A 478 12.44 -5.66 27.83
N HIS A 479 13.30 -6.27 27.00
CA HIS A 479 14.15 -5.56 26.03
C HIS A 479 13.46 -5.51 24.67
N ASN A 480 13.29 -4.31 24.12
CA ASN A 480 12.64 -4.07 22.84
C ASN A 480 13.68 -4.18 21.72
N ILE A 481 13.48 -5.16 20.83
CA ILE A 481 14.32 -5.40 19.66
C ILE A 481 13.54 -4.99 18.41
N ASP A 482 14.12 -4.11 17.60
CA ASP A 482 13.56 -3.75 16.30
C ASP A 482 13.83 -4.87 15.29
N PRO A 483 12.78 -5.47 14.68
CA PRO A 483 12.95 -6.45 13.61
C PRO A 483 13.76 -5.94 12.41
N ALA A 484 13.71 -4.64 12.11
CA ALA A 484 14.44 -4.04 11.00
C ALA A 484 15.96 -4.22 11.14
N THR A 485 16.48 -4.20 12.36
CA THR A 485 17.92 -4.46 12.63
C THR A 485 18.34 -5.86 12.15
N ILE A 486 17.46 -6.85 12.31
CA ILE A 486 17.68 -8.22 11.83
C ILE A 486 17.55 -8.29 10.32
N GLU A 487 16.46 -7.72 9.80
CA GLU A 487 16.13 -7.74 8.38
C GLU A 487 17.21 -7.07 7.53
N GLU A 488 17.70 -5.92 7.96
CA GLU A 488 18.75 -5.16 7.28
C GLU A 488 20.11 -5.91 7.30
N ALA A 489 20.51 -6.42 8.46
CA ALA A 489 21.77 -7.16 8.58
C ALA A 489 21.76 -8.41 7.70
N MET A 490 20.66 -9.16 7.69
CA MET A 490 20.52 -10.38 6.90
C MET A 490 20.38 -10.12 5.39
N ALA A 491 19.81 -8.99 4.98
CA ALA A 491 19.72 -8.59 3.58
C ALA A 491 21.09 -8.31 2.92
N ALA A 492 22.14 -8.14 3.71
CA ALA A 492 23.50 -8.00 3.22
C ALA A 492 24.12 -9.33 2.71
N HIS A 493 23.51 -10.49 3.00
CA HIS A 493 23.97 -11.76 2.47
C HIS A 493 23.68 -11.86 0.97
N PRO A 494 24.67 -12.29 0.12
CA PRO A 494 24.52 -12.28 -1.34
C PRO A 494 23.37 -13.16 -1.85
N ASP A 495 23.08 -14.26 -1.16
CA ASP A 495 22.02 -15.20 -1.55
C ASP A 495 20.63 -14.84 -0.99
N VAL A 496 20.52 -13.82 -0.16
CA VAL A 496 19.25 -13.41 0.44
C VAL A 496 18.54 -12.39 -0.44
N ILE A 497 17.28 -12.69 -0.76
CA ILE A 497 16.38 -11.75 -1.45
C ILE A 497 15.71 -10.84 -0.42
N MET A 498 15.09 -11.48 0.61
CA MET A 498 14.34 -10.78 1.65
C MET A 498 14.31 -11.56 2.96
N VAL A 499 14.07 -10.83 4.05
CA VAL A 499 13.93 -11.40 5.40
C VAL A 499 12.71 -10.81 6.08
N GLY A 500 11.94 -11.67 6.74
CA GLY A 500 10.88 -11.26 7.65
C GLY A 500 11.23 -11.67 9.08
N ALA A 501 11.55 -10.70 9.93
CA ALA A 501 11.85 -10.94 11.34
C ALA A 501 10.64 -10.64 12.23
N ILE A 502 10.40 -11.54 13.20
CA ILE A 502 9.28 -11.45 14.15
C ILE A 502 9.69 -12.00 15.53
N GLY A 503 8.89 -11.67 16.56
CA GLY A 503 8.95 -12.37 17.83
C GLY A 503 8.20 -13.70 17.77
N GLN A 504 8.87 -14.81 18.10
CA GLN A 504 8.20 -16.08 18.37
C GLN A 504 7.92 -16.23 19.87
N PRO A 505 6.85 -16.92 20.29
CA PRO A 505 6.58 -17.16 21.71
C PRO A 505 7.71 -17.90 22.42
N ASP A 506 7.99 -17.52 23.66
CA ASP A 506 8.96 -18.20 24.53
C ASP A 506 8.47 -18.14 26.00
N ALA A 507 8.60 -19.28 26.70
CA ALA A 507 8.10 -19.42 28.06
C ALA A 507 8.86 -18.58 29.11
N HIS A 508 10.10 -18.19 28.84
CA HIS A 508 10.97 -17.47 29.79
C HIS A 508 11.18 -16.00 29.42
N ALA A 509 11.38 -15.75 28.13
CA ALA A 509 11.68 -14.41 27.64
C ALA A 509 10.45 -13.65 27.12
N GLY A 510 9.27 -14.29 27.11
CA GLY A 510 8.07 -13.79 26.46
C GLY A 510 8.13 -13.96 24.95
N GLU A 511 9.11 -13.32 24.30
CA GLU A 511 9.39 -13.51 22.87
C GLU A 511 10.90 -13.69 22.63
N LEU A 512 11.23 -14.43 21.56
CA LEU A 512 12.58 -14.55 21.01
C LEU A 512 12.59 -14.17 19.54
N PRO A 513 13.67 -13.52 19.03
CA PRO A 513 13.81 -13.22 17.63
C PRO A 513 13.78 -14.48 16.76
N CYS A 514 12.98 -14.43 15.70
CA CYS A 514 12.80 -15.47 14.69
C CYS A 514 12.85 -14.82 13.31
N ALA A 515 13.52 -15.46 12.35
CA ALA A 515 13.65 -14.95 10.99
C ALA A 515 13.19 -16.00 9.96
N TYR A 516 12.42 -15.57 8.98
CA TYR A 516 12.08 -16.30 7.77
C TYR A 516 12.80 -15.64 6.60
N VAL A 517 13.50 -16.45 5.80
CA VAL A 517 14.42 -15.95 4.76
C VAL A 517 14.00 -16.46 3.40
N GLU A 518 13.79 -15.57 2.45
CA GLU A 518 13.60 -15.87 1.04
C GLU A 518 14.96 -15.74 0.33
N VAL A 519 15.44 -16.81 -0.31
CA VAL A 519 16.74 -16.86 -0.97
C VAL A 519 16.61 -16.92 -2.48
N ILE A 520 17.71 -16.60 -3.19
CA ILE A 520 17.79 -16.66 -4.65
C ILE A 520 17.48 -18.10 -5.12
N GLU A 521 16.69 -18.21 -6.18
CA GLU A 521 16.35 -19.50 -6.78
C GLU A 521 17.62 -20.25 -7.20
N GLY A 522 17.72 -21.50 -6.74
CA GLY A 522 18.90 -22.34 -6.98
C GLY A 522 20.08 -22.09 -6.03
N SER A 523 19.95 -21.21 -5.04
CA SER A 523 20.97 -21.06 -3.99
C SER A 523 21.09 -22.33 -3.16
N GLU A 524 22.33 -22.71 -2.83
CA GLU A 524 22.65 -23.84 -1.94
C GLU A 524 22.94 -23.38 -0.49
N VAL A 525 22.64 -22.11 -0.15
CA VAL A 525 22.88 -21.59 1.19
C VAL A 525 22.05 -22.35 2.22
N THR A 526 22.66 -22.71 3.33
CA THR A 526 21.98 -23.45 4.41
C THR A 526 21.56 -22.53 5.55
N VAL A 527 20.63 -23.00 6.38
CA VAL A 527 20.20 -22.27 7.58
C VAL A 527 21.38 -22.05 8.53
N GLU A 528 22.31 -23.00 8.66
CA GLU A 528 23.49 -22.89 9.50
C GLU A 528 24.45 -21.81 9.01
N ALA A 529 24.62 -21.67 7.69
CA ALA A 529 25.42 -20.60 7.09
C ALA A 529 24.80 -19.23 7.36
N LEU A 530 23.48 -19.11 7.15
CA LEU A 530 22.74 -17.88 7.45
C LEU A 530 22.75 -17.53 8.95
N GLN A 531 22.68 -18.55 9.82
CA GLN A 531 22.77 -18.36 11.27
C GLN A 531 24.16 -17.84 11.68
N SER A 532 25.21 -18.37 11.08
CA SER A 532 26.58 -17.90 11.30
C SER A 532 26.75 -16.47 10.83
N PHE A 533 26.23 -16.14 9.66
CA PHE A 533 26.23 -14.79 9.11
C PHE A 533 25.46 -13.81 10.03
N ALA A 534 24.30 -14.23 10.56
CA ALA A 534 23.52 -13.43 11.50
C ALA A 534 24.32 -13.09 12.78
N VAL A 535 25.07 -14.06 13.32
CA VAL A 535 25.91 -13.84 14.51
C VAL A 535 27.03 -12.83 14.25
N GLU A 536 27.57 -12.81 13.03
CA GLU A 536 28.67 -11.92 12.64
C GLU A 536 28.20 -10.51 12.31
N THR A 537 27.00 -10.38 11.71
CA THR A 537 26.55 -9.10 11.12
C THR A 537 25.54 -8.34 11.96
N ILE A 538 24.71 -9.04 12.76
CA ILE A 538 23.72 -8.35 13.61
C ILE A 538 24.44 -7.67 14.78
N PRO A 539 24.38 -6.31 14.88
CA PRO A 539 25.17 -5.58 15.87
C PRO A 539 24.79 -5.90 17.32
N GLU A 540 23.51 -6.23 17.54
CA GLU A 540 22.96 -6.50 18.85
C GLU A 540 22.83 -8.02 19.09
N ARG A 541 23.60 -8.54 20.03
CA ARG A 541 23.59 -9.98 20.35
C ARG A 541 22.21 -10.51 20.76
N ALA A 542 21.40 -9.69 21.42
CA ALA A 542 20.04 -10.06 21.82
C ALA A 542 19.09 -10.22 20.63
N ALA A 543 19.35 -9.53 19.52
CA ALA A 543 18.56 -9.54 18.29
C ALA A 543 18.88 -10.74 17.38
N VAL A 544 19.98 -11.45 17.60
CA VAL A 544 20.33 -12.64 16.78
C VAL A 544 19.20 -13.67 16.85
N PRO A 545 18.59 -14.08 15.70
CA PRO A 545 17.47 -15.01 15.65
C PRO A 545 17.80 -16.33 16.32
N LYS A 546 16.90 -16.81 17.17
CA LYS A 546 16.99 -18.14 17.81
C LYS A 546 16.44 -19.24 16.91
N TYR A 547 15.59 -18.89 15.99
CA TYR A 547 15.09 -19.75 14.94
C TYR A 547 15.19 -19.04 13.60
N MET A 548 15.60 -19.78 12.59
CA MET A 548 15.68 -19.31 11.22
C MET A 548 15.16 -20.41 10.28
N GLU A 549 14.41 -19.99 9.25
CA GLU A 549 13.85 -20.89 8.26
C GLU A 549 13.97 -20.28 6.87
N ILE A 550 14.47 -21.06 5.91
CA ILE A 550 14.43 -20.69 4.50
C ILE A 550 13.07 -21.11 3.94
N ILE A 551 12.35 -20.16 3.40
CA ILE A 551 11.03 -20.39 2.78
C ILE A 551 11.05 -19.98 1.31
N ALA A 552 10.23 -20.65 0.50
CA ALA A 552 10.21 -20.41 -0.95
C ALA A 552 9.78 -18.99 -1.32
N GLU A 553 8.84 -18.43 -0.57
CA GLU A 553 8.33 -17.07 -0.75
C GLU A 553 7.79 -16.54 0.57
N LEU A 554 8.17 -15.31 0.94
CA LEU A 554 7.62 -14.62 2.10
C LEU A 554 6.16 -14.18 1.83
N PRO A 555 5.25 -14.30 2.82
CA PRO A 555 3.92 -13.76 2.68
C PRO A 555 3.97 -12.23 2.50
N LYS A 556 3.25 -11.73 1.48
CA LYS A 556 3.27 -10.31 1.08
C LYS A 556 1.86 -9.76 1.00
N THR A 557 1.69 -8.50 1.36
CA THR A 557 0.46 -7.76 1.11
C THR A 557 0.27 -7.51 -0.38
N ALA A 558 -0.91 -7.03 -0.78
CA ALA A 558 -1.20 -6.66 -2.17
C ALA A 558 -0.24 -5.60 -2.74
N VAL A 559 0.35 -4.78 -1.88
CA VAL A 559 1.33 -3.73 -2.23
C VAL A 559 2.79 -4.18 -2.03
N GLY A 560 3.03 -5.48 -1.83
CA GLY A 560 4.37 -6.04 -1.76
C GLY A 560 5.08 -5.89 -0.42
N LYS A 561 4.42 -5.48 0.68
CA LYS A 561 5.01 -5.49 2.03
C LYS A 561 5.03 -6.92 2.58
N ILE A 562 6.06 -7.29 3.32
CA ILE A 562 6.07 -8.54 4.09
C ILE A 562 4.90 -8.52 5.08
N PHE A 563 4.10 -9.57 5.06
CA PHE A 563 2.93 -9.70 5.92
C PHE A 563 3.28 -10.46 7.20
N LYS A 564 3.90 -9.75 8.15
CA LYS A 564 4.37 -10.30 9.44
C LYS A 564 3.31 -11.05 10.26
N PRO A 565 1.99 -10.72 10.21
CA PRO A 565 0.99 -11.52 10.91
C PRO A 565 0.99 -13.00 10.54
N ASP A 566 1.17 -13.35 9.26
CA ASP A 566 1.22 -14.76 8.85
C ASP A 566 2.51 -15.44 9.31
N LEU A 567 3.64 -14.74 9.32
CA LEU A 567 4.89 -15.25 9.91
C LEU A 567 4.73 -15.53 11.41
N ARG A 568 4.03 -14.66 12.15
CA ARG A 568 3.71 -14.89 13.57
C ARG A 568 2.82 -16.10 13.77
N LYS A 569 1.80 -16.32 12.90
CA LYS A 569 0.95 -17.53 12.95
C LYS A 569 1.77 -18.79 12.73
N MET A 570 2.67 -18.79 11.74
CA MET A 570 3.60 -19.90 11.48
C MET A 570 4.47 -20.20 12.72
N ALA A 571 5.04 -19.16 13.32
CA ALA A 571 5.87 -19.31 14.52
C ALA A 571 5.09 -19.84 15.73
N ILE A 572 3.87 -19.33 15.98
CA ILE A 572 3.00 -19.78 17.07
C ILE A 572 2.65 -21.27 16.86
N THR A 573 2.21 -21.66 15.66
CA THR A 573 1.89 -23.05 15.32
C THR A 573 3.08 -23.95 15.61
N ARG A 574 4.25 -23.65 15.08
CA ARG A 574 5.46 -24.42 15.25
C ARG A 574 5.89 -24.57 16.71
N VAL A 575 5.92 -23.45 17.46
CA VAL A 575 6.37 -23.43 18.85
C VAL A 575 5.40 -24.22 19.74
N TYR A 576 4.09 -24.06 19.54
CA TYR A 576 3.07 -24.74 20.34
C TYR A 576 3.03 -26.23 20.03
N ASP A 577 3.07 -26.62 18.77
CA ASP A 577 3.14 -28.05 18.36
C ASP A 577 4.40 -28.72 18.91
N ALA A 578 5.55 -28.06 18.85
CA ALA A 578 6.79 -28.60 19.42
C ALA A 578 6.70 -28.77 20.94
N SER A 579 6.13 -27.78 21.66
CA SER A 579 5.97 -27.85 23.12
C SER A 579 5.00 -28.94 23.54
N LEU A 580 3.89 -29.12 22.83
CA LEU A 580 2.92 -30.19 23.08
C LEU A 580 3.54 -31.57 22.82
N ALA A 581 4.28 -31.71 21.72
CA ALA A 581 4.98 -32.96 21.36
C ALA A 581 6.06 -33.32 22.40
N GLU A 582 6.87 -32.35 22.85
CA GLU A 582 7.89 -32.55 23.89
C GLU A 582 7.27 -32.98 25.23
N ALA A 583 6.12 -32.41 25.58
CA ALA A 583 5.35 -32.76 26.75
C ALA A 583 4.59 -34.11 26.60
N GLY A 584 4.60 -34.73 25.42
CA GLY A 584 3.86 -35.97 25.15
C GLY A 584 2.34 -35.78 25.16
N ILE A 585 1.85 -34.56 24.90
CA ILE A 585 0.43 -34.24 24.89
C ILE A 585 -0.12 -34.46 23.48
N PRO A 586 -1.14 -35.34 23.28
CA PRO A 586 -1.70 -35.66 21.97
C PRO A 586 -2.70 -34.56 21.51
N ALA A 587 -2.17 -33.38 21.26
CA ALA A 587 -2.90 -32.24 20.73
C ALA A 587 -2.00 -31.42 19.78
N ARG A 588 -2.60 -30.67 18.88
CA ARG A 588 -1.89 -29.78 17.97
C ARG A 588 -2.67 -28.53 17.63
N VAL A 589 -2.00 -27.54 17.08
CA VAL A 589 -2.62 -26.32 16.58
C VAL A 589 -3.35 -26.63 15.27
N ALA A 590 -4.64 -26.36 15.23
CA ALA A 590 -5.46 -26.46 14.01
C ALA A 590 -5.36 -25.20 13.18
N GLU A 591 -5.37 -24.05 13.84
CA GLU A 591 -5.21 -22.74 13.22
C GLU A 591 -4.80 -21.70 14.26
N VAL A 592 -4.22 -20.61 13.80
CA VAL A 592 -3.99 -19.39 14.60
C VAL A 592 -4.80 -18.28 13.98
N TYR A 593 -5.71 -17.71 14.75
CA TYR A 593 -6.59 -16.64 14.29
C TYR A 593 -6.43 -15.40 15.16
N GLU A 594 -6.95 -14.29 14.70
CA GLU A 594 -6.90 -13.03 15.43
C GLU A 594 -8.21 -12.74 16.11
N ASP A 595 -8.18 -12.56 17.43
CA ASP A 595 -9.30 -12.13 18.27
C ASP A 595 -9.16 -10.65 18.60
N LYS A 596 -10.26 -9.89 18.53
CA LYS A 596 -10.27 -8.43 18.75
C LYS A 596 -9.74 -7.99 20.12
N SER A 597 -9.94 -8.83 21.14
CA SER A 597 -9.58 -8.52 22.54
C SER A 597 -8.32 -9.23 23.01
N ARG A 598 -8.02 -10.42 22.46
CA ARG A 598 -6.94 -11.29 22.90
C ARG A 598 -5.73 -11.31 21.94
N GLY A 599 -5.83 -10.68 20.76
CA GLY A 599 -4.80 -10.76 19.72
C GLY A 599 -4.76 -12.13 19.04
N LEU A 600 -3.55 -12.61 18.70
CA LEU A 600 -3.40 -13.94 18.07
C LEU A 600 -3.67 -15.06 19.08
N VAL A 601 -4.62 -15.92 18.76
CA VAL A 601 -5.09 -17.06 19.56
C VAL A 601 -4.84 -18.36 18.80
N ALA A 602 -4.24 -19.35 19.46
CA ALA A 602 -4.07 -20.69 18.90
C ALA A 602 -5.30 -21.57 19.20
N ALA A 603 -6.02 -22.00 18.17
CA ALA A 603 -7.10 -22.97 18.28
C ALA A 603 -6.53 -24.39 18.15
N LEU A 604 -6.68 -25.19 19.20
CA LEU A 604 -6.13 -26.53 19.31
C LEU A 604 -7.18 -27.59 18.96
N ILE A 605 -6.72 -28.73 18.44
CA ILE A 605 -7.50 -29.95 18.32
C ILE A 605 -6.80 -31.11 19.05
N ARG A 606 -7.60 -32.04 19.57
CA ARG A 606 -7.08 -33.26 20.19
C ARG A 606 -6.81 -34.32 19.14
N ASP A 607 -5.63 -34.90 19.16
CA ASP A 607 -5.28 -36.06 18.34
C ASP A 607 -5.42 -37.40 19.13
N GLY A 608 -5.85 -37.27 20.40
CA GLY A 608 -6.09 -38.39 21.32
C GLY A 608 -6.69 -37.91 22.63
N ASP A 609 -6.74 -38.78 23.62
CA ASP A 609 -7.17 -38.43 24.97
C ASP A 609 -6.06 -37.61 25.63
N CYS A 610 -6.34 -36.37 25.98
CA CYS A 610 -5.40 -35.46 26.62
C CYS A 610 -6.06 -34.69 27.77
N ASP A 611 -5.28 -34.47 28.82
CA ASP A 611 -5.70 -33.70 30.00
C ASP A 611 -5.59 -32.19 29.72
N ASP A 612 -6.71 -31.48 29.87
CA ASP A 612 -6.75 -30.02 29.71
C ASP A 612 -5.83 -29.30 30.71
N ALA A 613 -5.62 -29.85 31.90
CA ALA A 613 -4.70 -29.28 32.88
C ALA A 613 -3.23 -29.41 32.42
N ALA A 614 -2.88 -30.51 31.75
CA ALA A 614 -1.55 -30.69 31.17
C ALA A 614 -1.29 -29.71 30.02
N VAL A 615 -2.29 -29.50 29.14
CA VAL A 615 -2.20 -28.47 28.07
C VAL A 615 -2.05 -27.07 28.67
N ALA A 616 -2.86 -26.74 29.67
CA ALA A 616 -2.79 -25.44 30.35
C ALA A 616 -1.45 -25.21 31.06
N ALA A 617 -0.86 -26.25 31.65
CA ALA A 617 0.46 -26.18 32.27
C ALA A 617 1.58 -25.99 31.21
N CYS A 618 1.46 -26.66 30.05
CA CYS A 618 2.43 -26.58 28.96
C CYS A 618 2.38 -25.22 28.26
N LEU A 619 1.21 -24.77 27.84
CA LEU A 619 1.05 -23.56 27.02
C LEU A 619 0.70 -22.30 27.82
N GLY A 620 0.26 -22.43 29.08
CA GLY A 620 -0.14 -21.29 29.93
C GLY A 620 1.01 -20.37 30.32
N VAL A 621 2.25 -20.80 30.15
CA VAL A 621 3.47 -19.98 30.34
C VAL A 621 3.83 -19.16 29.10
N MET A 622 3.18 -19.39 27.97
CA MET A 622 3.42 -18.70 26.73
C MET A 622 2.65 -17.39 26.66
N ALA A 623 3.21 -16.40 25.98
CA ALA A 623 2.64 -15.05 25.87
C ALA A 623 1.34 -14.96 25.06
N ARG A 624 1.01 -15.97 24.25
CA ARG A 624 -0.18 -15.97 23.40
C ARG A 624 -1.24 -16.93 23.92
N PRO A 625 -2.53 -16.52 23.94
CA PRO A 625 -3.61 -17.38 24.40
C PRO A 625 -3.87 -18.55 23.45
N TRP A 626 -4.44 -19.61 24.02
CA TRP A 626 -4.92 -20.75 23.28
C TRP A 626 -6.33 -21.14 23.73
N GLU A 627 -7.04 -21.90 22.89
CA GLU A 627 -8.34 -22.49 23.21
C GLU A 627 -8.57 -23.77 22.38
N TRP A 628 -9.55 -24.58 22.78
CA TRP A 628 -9.98 -25.70 21.96
C TRP A 628 -10.82 -25.22 20.77
N LYS A 629 -10.54 -25.73 19.61
CA LYS A 629 -11.37 -25.51 18.42
C LYS A 629 -12.73 -26.17 18.64
N ALA A 630 -13.81 -25.39 18.48
CA ALA A 630 -15.18 -25.84 18.65
C ALA A 630 -15.59 -26.89 17.60
#